data_2a4f296f5b8c028916f85c9902741218
#
_entry.id   2a4f296f5b8c028916f85c9902741218
#
_cell.length_a   1.000
_cell.length_b   1.000
_cell.length_c   1.000
_cell.angle_alpha   90.00
_cell.angle_beta   90.00
_cell.angle_gamma   90.00
#
_symmetry.space_group_name_H-M   'P 1'
#
loop_
_entity.id
_entity.type
_entity.pdbx_description
1 polymer ?
#
loop_
_entity_poly.entity_id
_entity_poly.type
_entity_poly.pdbx_seq_one_letter_code
_entity_poly.pdbx_strand_id
1 'polypeptide(L)'
;RNAGAFVLIFACLLPTLTLVRATALTMPSVMETQRQLGQLPAKTSASGLQLASHVLGGVMNIGAFALIAASLPQKAGPERRRVAAEAALRGMNGAVLWSPFFISFAVANIYLPPGISFGAIMLGLVTAVLFFLVTSALAAPAGARFSVLDAMQPLRPIIPRLLIAAVSYTHLTLPTNKAVE
;
A
#
# COMPACT_ATOMS: atom_id res chain seq x y z
N ARG A 1 -22.91 -22.65 5.09
CA ARG A 1 -22.67 -22.50 6.54
C ARG A 1 -21.60 -21.46 6.90
N ASN A 2 -20.77 -21.03 5.95
CA ASN A 2 -19.63 -20.13 6.24
C ASN A 2 -19.89 -18.64 5.91
N ALA A 3 -21.02 -18.28 5.29
CA ALA A 3 -21.33 -16.89 4.94
C ALA A 3 -21.35 -15.96 6.17
N GLY A 4 -21.91 -16.44 7.31
CA GLY A 4 -21.91 -15.69 8.55
C GLY A 4 -20.51 -15.40 9.11
N ALA A 5 -19.56 -16.32 8.95
CA ALA A 5 -18.17 -16.09 9.37
C ALA A 5 -17.50 -14.98 8.56
N PHE A 6 -17.75 -14.90 7.25
CA PHE A 6 -17.24 -13.81 6.41
C PHE A 6 -17.83 -12.46 6.82
N VAL A 7 -19.13 -12.41 7.12
CA VAL A 7 -19.79 -11.17 7.62
C VAL A 7 -19.12 -10.70 8.91
N LEU A 8 -18.84 -11.61 9.85
CA LEU A 8 -18.16 -11.28 11.10
C LEU A 8 -16.73 -10.77 10.87
N ILE A 9 -15.99 -11.38 9.94
CA ILE A 9 -14.66 -10.90 9.58
C ILE A 9 -14.72 -9.45 9.09
N PHE A 10 -15.63 -9.13 8.18
CA PHE A 10 -15.79 -7.75 7.69
C PHE A 10 -16.29 -6.79 8.76
N ALA A 11 -17.23 -7.22 9.61
CA ALA A 11 -17.74 -6.41 10.72
C ALA A 11 -16.65 -6.04 11.74
N CYS A 12 -15.68 -6.92 11.98
CA CYS A 12 -14.54 -6.62 12.83
C CYS A 12 -13.43 -5.83 12.10
N LEU A 13 -13.21 -6.12 10.81
CA LEU A 13 -12.14 -5.51 10.03
C LEU A 13 -12.38 -4.02 9.79
N LEU A 14 -13.60 -3.61 9.43
CA LEU A 14 -13.91 -2.22 9.09
C LEU A 14 -13.65 -1.24 10.25
N PRO A 15 -14.14 -1.48 11.49
CA PRO A 15 -13.81 -0.63 12.63
C PRO A 15 -12.30 -0.62 12.94
N THR A 16 -11.64 -1.77 12.85
CA THR A 16 -10.20 -1.88 13.09
C THR A 16 -9.40 -1.06 12.08
N LEU A 17 -9.73 -1.13 10.79
CA LEU A 17 -9.10 -0.31 9.75
C LEU A 17 -9.32 1.19 9.99
N THR A 18 -10.51 1.56 10.44
CA THR A 18 -10.84 2.96 10.76
C THR A 18 -10.00 3.47 11.93
N LEU A 19 -9.84 2.65 12.97
CA LEU A 19 -9.02 2.97 14.13
C LEU A 19 -7.53 3.10 13.74
N VAL A 20 -7.00 2.12 13.00
CA VAL A 20 -5.60 2.15 12.51
C VAL A 20 -5.36 3.39 11.67
N ARG A 21 -6.30 3.73 10.78
CA ARG A 21 -6.22 4.96 9.98
C ARG A 21 -6.20 6.21 10.86
N ALA A 22 -7.12 6.33 11.81
CA ALA A 22 -7.20 7.48 12.70
C ALA A 22 -5.88 7.63 13.49
N THR A 23 -5.35 6.54 14.04
CA THR A 23 -4.07 6.53 14.75
C THR A 23 -2.90 6.90 13.81
N ALA A 24 -2.84 6.34 12.60
CA ALA A 24 -1.79 6.65 11.64
C ALA A 24 -1.74 8.15 11.29
N LEU A 25 -2.90 8.78 11.13
CA LEU A 25 -3.01 10.21 10.82
C LEU A 25 -2.52 11.14 11.95
N THR A 26 -2.40 10.65 13.18
CA THR A 26 -1.83 11.42 14.30
C THR A 26 -0.31 11.28 14.42
N MET A 27 0.31 10.38 13.65
CA MET A 27 1.75 10.13 13.72
C MET A 27 2.55 11.22 13.00
N PRO A 28 3.55 11.87 13.65
CA PRO A 28 4.33 12.93 13.02
C PRO A 28 5.01 12.52 11.70
N SER A 29 5.49 11.27 11.60
CA SER A 29 6.10 10.76 10.36
C SER A 29 5.11 10.60 9.22
N VAL A 30 3.86 10.26 9.51
CA VAL A 30 2.79 10.17 8.51
C VAL A 30 2.42 11.58 8.05
N MET A 31 2.27 12.52 8.96
CA MET A 31 1.99 13.92 8.64
C MET A 31 3.11 14.55 7.79
N GLU A 32 4.37 14.28 8.12
CA GLU A 32 5.51 14.75 7.32
C GLU A 32 5.54 14.11 5.93
N THR A 33 5.26 12.82 5.82
CA THR A 33 5.12 12.13 4.54
C THR A 33 4.00 12.75 3.70
N GLN A 34 2.84 13.04 4.30
CA GLN A 34 1.73 13.72 3.61
C GLN A 34 2.15 15.09 3.09
N ARG A 35 2.85 15.88 3.93
CA ARG A 35 3.32 17.21 3.55
C ARG A 35 4.27 17.14 2.35
N GLN A 36 5.23 16.21 2.36
CA GLN A 36 6.19 16.02 1.27
C GLN A 36 5.53 15.52 -0.01
N LEU A 37 4.58 14.60 0.08
CA LEU A 37 3.80 14.14 -1.07
C LEU A 37 2.98 15.27 -1.72
N GLY A 38 2.41 16.14 -0.90
CA GLY A 38 1.67 17.31 -1.38
C GLY A 38 2.53 18.34 -2.12
N GLN A 39 3.84 18.35 -1.85
CA GLN A 39 4.81 19.27 -2.46
C GLN A 39 5.47 18.72 -3.72
N LEU A 40 5.19 17.48 -4.13
CA LEU A 40 5.76 16.90 -5.35
C LEU A 40 5.43 17.76 -6.58
N PRO A 41 6.44 18.02 -7.45
CA PRO A 41 6.23 18.72 -8.70
C PRO A 41 5.18 18.01 -9.57
N ALA A 42 4.38 18.77 -10.33
CA ALA A 42 3.29 18.20 -11.13
C ALA A 42 3.76 17.10 -12.10
N LYS A 43 4.98 17.24 -12.67
CA LYS A 43 5.55 16.27 -13.62
C LYS A 43 5.90 14.92 -13.00
N THR A 44 6.23 14.88 -11.71
CA THR A 44 6.61 13.65 -10.97
C THR A 44 5.51 13.20 -10.01
N SER A 45 4.49 14.02 -9.83
CA SER A 45 3.44 13.81 -8.83
C SER A 45 2.68 12.50 -9.05
N ALA A 46 2.28 12.17 -10.27
CA ALA A 46 1.50 10.98 -10.54
C ALA A 46 2.29 9.69 -10.21
N SER A 47 3.52 9.56 -10.72
CA SER A 47 4.36 8.39 -10.47
C SER A 47 4.83 8.31 -9.02
N GLY A 48 5.13 9.46 -8.39
CA GLY A 48 5.47 9.54 -6.98
C GLY A 48 4.31 9.12 -6.07
N LEU A 49 3.11 9.58 -6.35
CA LEU A 49 1.90 9.20 -5.62
C LEU A 49 1.54 7.72 -5.85
N GLN A 50 1.74 7.21 -7.07
CA GLN A 50 1.55 5.79 -7.37
C GLN A 50 2.53 4.92 -6.56
N LEU A 51 3.82 5.28 -6.54
CA LEU A 51 4.83 4.55 -5.76
C LEU A 51 4.55 4.65 -4.27
N ALA A 52 4.24 5.83 -3.76
CA ALA A 52 3.89 6.03 -2.36
C ALA A 52 2.67 5.19 -1.96
N SER A 53 1.63 5.19 -2.78
CA SER A 53 0.43 4.38 -2.55
C SER A 53 0.72 2.87 -2.63
N HIS A 54 1.64 2.45 -3.49
CA HIS A 54 2.07 1.06 -3.59
C HIS A 54 2.79 0.61 -2.31
N VAL A 55 3.77 1.37 -1.85
CA VAL A 55 4.56 1.05 -0.65
C VAL A 55 3.69 1.12 0.60
N LEU A 56 2.94 2.20 0.79
CA LEU A 56 2.05 2.36 1.93
C LEU A 56 0.89 1.37 1.89
N GLY A 57 0.33 1.12 0.69
CA GLY A 57 -0.73 0.15 0.47
C GLY A 57 -0.31 -1.26 0.84
N GLY A 58 0.95 -1.61 0.59
CA GLY A 58 1.51 -2.90 1.00
C GLY A 58 1.45 -3.17 2.50
N VAL A 59 1.40 -2.15 3.34
CA VAL A 59 1.35 -2.28 4.81
C VAL A 59 0.02 -1.78 5.39
N MET A 60 -0.47 -0.64 4.90
CA MET A 60 -1.66 0.03 5.46
C MET A 60 -2.96 -0.33 4.74
N ASN A 61 -2.88 -1.12 3.68
CA ASN A 61 -4.04 -1.51 2.87
C ASN A 61 -4.80 -0.26 2.36
N ILE A 62 -6.11 -0.27 2.45
CA ILE A 62 -6.98 0.83 1.99
C ILE A 62 -6.70 2.16 2.71
N GLY A 63 -6.08 2.12 3.89
CA GLY A 63 -5.64 3.30 4.62
C GLY A 63 -4.64 4.16 3.84
N ALA A 64 -3.81 3.56 2.99
CA ALA A 64 -2.87 4.28 2.14
C ALA A 64 -3.58 5.22 1.15
N PHE A 65 -4.67 4.77 0.53
CA PHE A 65 -5.47 5.61 -0.38
C PHE A 65 -5.97 6.88 0.32
N ALA A 66 -6.51 6.73 1.52
CA ALA A 66 -7.00 7.86 2.28
C ALA A 66 -5.89 8.84 2.69
N LEU A 67 -4.71 8.32 3.03
CA LEU A 67 -3.54 9.12 3.35
C LEU A 67 -3.07 9.92 2.14
N ILE A 68 -2.97 9.30 0.97
CA ILE A 68 -2.60 9.97 -0.28
C ILE A 68 -3.65 11.01 -0.68
N ALA A 69 -4.94 10.67 -0.59
CA ALA A 69 -6.02 11.62 -0.89
C ALA A 69 -5.97 12.88 0.01
N ALA A 70 -5.63 12.69 1.29
CA ALA A 70 -5.49 13.79 2.25
C ALA A 70 -4.17 14.59 2.08
N SER A 71 -3.18 14.07 1.34
CA SER A 71 -1.90 14.76 1.12
C SER A 71 -2.00 15.95 0.16
N LEU A 72 -3.06 15.97 -0.66
CA LEU A 72 -3.24 17.04 -1.64
C LEU A 72 -3.66 18.35 -0.96
N PRO A 73 -3.12 19.51 -1.39
CA PRO A 73 -3.56 20.80 -0.91
C PRO A 73 -5.07 20.99 -1.11
N GLN A 74 -5.75 21.57 -0.13
CA GLN A 74 -7.20 21.84 -0.22
C GLN A 74 -7.60 22.67 -1.46
N LYS A 75 -6.69 23.53 -1.91
CA LYS A 75 -6.86 24.37 -3.10
C LYS A 75 -6.47 23.70 -4.42
N ALA A 76 -6.10 22.38 -4.40
CA ALA A 76 -5.79 21.67 -5.62
C ALA A 76 -7.03 21.60 -6.52
N GLY A 77 -6.85 21.95 -7.80
CA GLY A 77 -7.91 21.88 -8.80
C GLY A 77 -8.42 20.44 -9.00
N PRO A 78 -9.62 20.29 -9.59
CA PRO A 78 -10.27 18.98 -9.76
C PRO A 78 -9.41 18.02 -10.57
N GLU A 79 -8.74 18.48 -11.61
CA GLU A 79 -7.87 17.65 -12.45
C GLU A 79 -6.68 17.07 -11.64
N ARG A 80 -6.01 17.91 -10.83
CA ARG A 80 -4.91 17.43 -9.98
C ARG A 80 -5.38 16.40 -8.97
N ARG A 81 -6.58 16.58 -8.41
CA ARG A 81 -7.19 15.60 -7.51
C ARG A 81 -7.50 14.29 -8.21
N ARG A 82 -8.03 14.34 -9.43
CA ARG A 82 -8.31 13.18 -10.26
C ARG A 82 -7.04 12.38 -10.55
N VAL A 83 -6.02 13.05 -11.09
CA VAL A 83 -4.71 12.42 -11.38
C VAL A 83 -4.10 11.76 -10.15
N ALA A 84 -4.18 12.42 -8.99
CA ALA A 84 -3.67 11.86 -7.74
C ALA A 84 -4.48 10.66 -7.25
N ALA A 85 -5.80 10.71 -7.35
CA ALA A 85 -6.67 9.59 -6.98
C ALA A 85 -6.43 8.38 -7.89
N GLU A 86 -6.31 8.59 -9.20
CA GLU A 86 -5.99 7.54 -10.16
C GLU A 86 -4.60 6.93 -9.90
N ALA A 87 -3.59 7.76 -9.59
CA ALA A 87 -2.26 7.29 -9.24
C ALA A 87 -2.28 6.47 -7.94
N ALA A 88 -2.99 6.95 -6.92
CA ALA A 88 -3.15 6.24 -5.66
C ALA A 88 -3.86 4.89 -5.83
N LEU A 89 -4.91 4.84 -6.64
CA LEU A 89 -5.62 3.59 -6.95
C LEU A 89 -4.71 2.59 -7.69
N ARG A 90 -3.95 3.04 -8.69
CA ARG A 90 -2.98 2.19 -9.39
C ARG A 90 -1.93 1.62 -8.44
N GLY A 91 -1.38 2.46 -7.58
CA GLY A 91 -0.39 2.02 -6.59
C GLY A 91 -0.96 0.98 -5.62
N MET A 92 -2.13 1.24 -5.07
CA MET A 92 -2.81 0.33 -4.15
C MET A 92 -3.16 -1.01 -4.82
N ASN A 93 -3.68 -0.99 -6.05
CA ASN A 93 -3.99 -2.22 -6.79
C ASN A 93 -2.73 -3.06 -7.06
N GLY A 94 -1.59 -2.42 -7.32
CA GLY A 94 -0.31 -3.13 -7.40
C GLY A 94 0.09 -3.78 -6.08
N ALA A 95 -0.19 -3.14 -4.94
CA ALA A 95 0.12 -3.69 -3.62
C ALA A 95 -0.73 -4.92 -3.27
N VAL A 96 -1.99 -4.98 -3.72
CA VAL A 96 -2.87 -6.15 -3.51
C VAL A 96 -2.28 -7.45 -4.05
N LEU A 97 -1.45 -7.36 -5.10
CA LEU A 97 -0.91 -8.53 -5.79
C LEU A 97 0.09 -9.34 -4.94
N TRP A 98 0.76 -8.71 -3.97
CA TRP A 98 1.83 -9.36 -3.21
C TRP A 98 1.71 -9.21 -1.70
N SER A 99 0.98 -8.22 -1.22
CA SER A 99 1.00 -7.88 0.20
C SER A 99 0.18 -8.87 1.04
N PRO A 100 0.77 -9.44 2.11
CA PRO A 100 0.07 -10.33 3.02
C PRO A 100 -0.95 -9.61 3.91
N PHE A 101 -0.96 -8.27 3.93
CA PHE A 101 -1.88 -7.47 4.72
C PHE A 101 -3.25 -7.28 4.05
N PHE A 102 -3.42 -7.76 2.82
CA PHE A 102 -4.72 -7.74 2.16
C PHE A 102 -5.54 -8.99 2.50
N ILE A 103 -6.83 -8.79 2.66
CA ILE A 103 -7.77 -9.87 2.98
C ILE A 103 -7.77 -10.97 1.91
N SER A 104 -7.53 -10.60 0.66
CA SER A 104 -7.39 -11.53 -0.47
C SER A 104 -6.27 -12.55 -0.23
N PHE A 105 -5.14 -12.12 0.33
CA PHE A 105 -4.04 -13.02 0.68
C PHE A 105 -4.41 -13.93 1.85
N ALA A 106 -5.06 -13.39 2.90
CA ALA A 106 -5.52 -14.20 4.02
C ALA A 106 -6.53 -15.27 3.58
N VAL A 107 -7.46 -14.90 2.69
CA VAL A 107 -8.42 -15.85 2.11
C VAL A 107 -7.72 -16.90 1.24
N ALA A 108 -6.76 -16.47 0.39
CA ALA A 108 -6.02 -17.40 -0.45
C ALA A 108 -5.26 -18.45 0.37
N ASN A 109 -4.68 -18.08 1.51
CA ASN A 109 -3.97 -19.01 2.40
C ASN A 109 -4.86 -20.11 3.01
N ILE A 110 -6.19 -19.92 3.05
CA ILE A 110 -7.13 -20.96 3.50
C ILE A 110 -7.24 -22.07 2.45
N TYR A 111 -7.06 -21.74 1.18
CA TYR A 111 -7.27 -22.65 0.05
C TYR A 111 -5.97 -23.15 -0.58
N LEU A 112 -4.86 -22.47 -0.33
CA LEU A 112 -3.55 -22.85 -0.86
C LEU A 112 -2.86 -23.88 0.08
N PRO A 113 -2.16 -24.85 -0.50
CA PRO A 113 -1.36 -25.78 0.28
C PRO A 113 -0.30 -25.05 1.15
N PRO A 114 0.02 -25.58 2.33
CA PRO A 114 1.11 -25.04 3.16
C PRO A 114 2.42 -24.97 2.37
N GLY A 115 3.13 -23.86 2.51
CA GLY A 115 4.43 -23.61 1.85
C GLY A 115 4.35 -22.90 0.49
N ILE A 116 3.19 -22.78 -0.15
CA ILE A 116 3.04 -22.04 -1.41
C ILE A 116 3.00 -20.52 -1.18
N SER A 117 2.68 -20.06 0.02
CA SER A 117 2.50 -18.64 0.34
C SER A 117 3.70 -17.77 -0.04
N PHE A 118 4.92 -18.23 0.18
CA PHE A 118 6.13 -17.48 -0.20
C PHE A 118 6.25 -17.34 -1.72
N GLY A 119 6.03 -18.44 -2.47
CA GLY A 119 6.03 -18.41 -3.94
C GLY A 119 4.96 -17.49 -4.51
N ALA A 120 3.77 -17.48 -3.91
CA ALA A 120 2.68 -16.59 -4.27
C ALA A 120 3.04 -15.11 -4.05
N ILE A 121 3.69 -14.78 -2.92
CA ILE A 121 4.18 -13.42 -2.64
C ILE A 121 5.22 -13.01 -3.70
N MET A 122 6.17 -13.88 -4.01
CA MET A 122 7.23 -13.58 -4.99
C MET A 122 6.65 -13.38 -6.39
N LEU A 123 5.74 -14.24 -6.82
CA LEU A 123 5.04 -14.09 -8.11
C LEU A 123 4.22 -12.80 -8.13
N GLY A 124 3.50 -12.52 -7.05
CA GLY A 124 2.74 -11.29 -6.88
C GLY A 124 3.61 -10.04 -6.95
N LEU A 125 4.79 -10.07 -6.33
CA LEU A 125 5.74 -8.96 -6.37
C LEU A 125 6.28 -8.71 -7.78
N VAL A 126 6.67 -9.75 -8.51
CA VAL A 126 7.09 -9.63 -9.91
C VAL A 126 5.97 -9.04 -10.77
N THR A 127 4.74 -9.54 -10.61
CA THR A 127 3.56 -9.03 -11.31
C THR A 127 3.29 -7.58 -10.96
N ALA A 128 3.45 -7.19 -9.69
CA ALA A 128 3.28 -5.82 -9.22
C ALA A 128 4.31 -4.86 -9.82
N VAL A 129 5.57 -5.29 -9.96
CA VAL A 129 6.62 -4.50 -10.63
C VAL A 129 6.27 -4.28 -12.10
N LEU A 130 5.87 -5.33 -12.82
CA LEU A 130 5.45 -5.23 -14.22
C LEU A 130 4.24 -4.31 -14.36
N PHE A 131 3.23 -4.49 -13.52
CA PHE A 131 2.04 -3.64 -13.48
C PHE A 131 2.41 -2.18 -13.22
N PHE A 132 3.31 -1.93 -12.27
CA PHE A 132 3.79 -0.58 -11.96
C PHE A 132 4.50 0.06 -13.16
N LEU A 133 5.40 -0.66 -13.82
CA LEU A 133 6.13 -0.16 -14.98
C LEU A 133 5.18 0.20 -16.13
N VAL A 134 4.27 -0.72 -16.47
CA VAL A 134 3.28 -0.51 -17.54
C VAL A 134 2.38 0.67 -17.23
N THR A 135 1.79 0.71 -16.05
CA THR A 135 0.84 1.78 -15.67
C THR A 135 1.51 3.13 -15.51
N SER A 136 2.78 3.16 -15.04
CA SER A 136 3.57 4.39 -14.98
C SER A 136 3.92 4.91 -16.36
N ALA A 137 4.28 4.01 -17.30
CA ALA A 137 4.58 4.38 -18.68
C ALA A 137 3.34 4.93 -19.40
N LEU A 138 2.18 4.28 -19.23
CA LEU A 138 0.92 4.72 -19.83
C LEU A 138 0.38 6.03 -19.23
N ALA A 139 0.66 6.30 -17.96
CA ALA A 139 0.19 7.48 -17.26
C ALA A 139 1.19 8.65 -17.30
N ALA A 140 2.41 8.41 -17.77
CA ALA A 140 3.44 9.44 -17.83
C ALA A 140 3.08 10.50 -18.88
N PRO A 141 3.09 11.80 -18.53
CA PRO A 141 2.99 12.86 -19.53
C PRO A 141 4.21 12.80 -20.46
N ALA A 142 4.03 13.21 -21.73
CA ALA A 142 5.11 13.23 -22.71
C ALA A 142 6.33 14.00 -22.17
N GLY A 143 7.51 13.38 -22.22
CA GLY A 143 8.76 13.96 -21.72
C GLY A 143 8.97 13.89 -20.20
N ALA A 144 8.11 13.20 -19.44
CA ALA A 144 8.34 12.96 -18.03
C ALA A 144 9.46 11.93 -17.85
N ARG A 145 10.47 12.29 -17.04
CA ARG A 145 11.48 11.33 -16.56
C ARG A 145 11.06 10.82 -15.19
N PHE A 146 10.85 9.53 -15.08
CA PHE A 146 10.57 8.88 -13.80
C PHE A 146 11.89 8.61 -13.07
N SER A 147 12.04 9.20 -11.90
CA SER A 147 13.12 8.89 -10.96
C SER A 147 12.54 8.18 -9.75
N VAL A 148 12.90 6.93 -9.56
CA VAL A 148 12.50 6.13 -8.38
C VAL A 148 13.00 6.81 -7.10
N LEU A 149 14.23 7.35 -7.12
CA LEU A 149 14.82 8.00 -5.97
C LEU A 149 14.03 9.24 -5.53
N ASP A 150 13.64 10.10 -6.49
CA ASP A 150 12.83 11.28 -6.18
C ASP A 150 11.45 10.90 -5.69
N ALA A 151 10.86 9.85 -6.26
CA ALA A 151 9.56 9.33 -5.83
C ALA A 151 9.60 8.69 -4.42
N MET A 152 10.75 8.11 -4.02
CA MET A 152 10.96 7.51 -2.68
C MET A 152 11.28 8.54 -1.60
N GLN A 153 11.76 9.71 -1.97
CA GLN A 153 12.19 10.74 -1.01
C GLN A 153 11.09 11.10 0.02
N PRO A 154 9.82 11.34 -0.37
CA PRO A 154 8.76 11.64 0.58
C PRO A 154 8.42 10.50 1.55
N LEU A 155 8.83 9.27 1.23
CA LEU A 155 8.56 8.09 2.07
C LEU A 155 9.63 7.87 3.15
N ARG A 156 10.78 8.54 3.05
CA ARG A 156 11.89 8.40 4.01
C ARG A 156 11.47 8.46 5.49
N PRO A 157 10.60 9.41 5.91
CA PRO A 157 10.20 9.50 7.32
C PRO A 157 9.44 8.29 7.85
N ILE A 158 8.75 7.57 6.96
CA ILE A 158 7.89 6.45 7.36
C ILE A 158 8.55 5.08 7.14
N ILE A 159 9.57 4.97 6.28
CA ILE A 159 10.24 3.69 5.95
C ILE A 159 10.65 2.88 7.19
N PRO A 160 11.34 3.46 8.21
CA PRO A 160 11.77 2.66 9.36
C PRO A 160 10.60 2.01 10.10
N ARG A 161 9.46 2.70 10.18
CA ARG A 161 8.26 2.18 10.85
C ARG A 161 7.56 1.10 10.03
N LEU A 162 7.56 1.25 8.70
CA LEU A 162 7.05 0.21 7.80
C LEU A 162 7.89 -1.06 7.89
N LEU A 163 9.21 -0.94 8.00
CA LEU A 163 10.11 -2.07 8.19
C LEU A 163 9.85 -2.76 9.53
N ILE A 164 9.71 -2.00 10.62
CA ILE A 164 9.38 -2.57 11.94
C ILE A 164 8.04 -3.30 11.87
N ALA A 165 7.02 -2.72 11.28
CA ALA A 165 5.71 -3.35 11.13
C ALA A 165 5.80 -4.64 10.30
N ALA A 166 6.53 -4.64 9.19
CA ALA A 166 6.73 -5.80 8.35
C ALA A 166 7.48 -6.93 9.08
N VAL A 167 8.56 -6.59 9.79
CA VAL A 167 9.34 -7.56 10.58
C VAL A 167 8.49 -8.14 11.71
N SER A 168 7.77 -7.30 12.45
CA SER A 168 6.89 -7.75 13.52
C SER A 168 5.81 -8.70 13.01
N TYR A 169 5.22 -8.40 11.86
CA TYR A 169 4.23 -9.26 11.24
C TYR A 169 4.81 -10.63 10.86
N THR A 170 6.00 -10.67 10.25
CA THR A 170 6.64 -11.94 9.87
C THR A 170 6.98 -12.78 11.08
N HIS A 171 7.45 -12.18 12.17
CA HIS A 171 7.72 -12.91 13.43
C HIS A 171 6.47 -13.47 14.12
N LEU A 172 5.34 -12.77 14.00
CA LEU A 172 4.08 -13.21 14.62
C LEU A 172 3.34 -14.26 13.80
N THR A 173 3.54 -14.28 12.47
CA THR A 173 2.77 -15.13 11.56
C THR A 173 3.53 -16.36 11.02
N LEU A 174 4.87 -16.34 11.10
CA LEU A 174 5.63 -17.55 10.80
C LEU A 174 5.44 -18.53 11.95
N PRO A 175 4.90 -19.74 11.69
CA PRO A 175 4.89 -20.78 12.70
C PRO A 175 6.33 -21.02 13.12
N THR A 176 6.63 -20.76 14.39
CA THR A 176 7.86 -21.25 14.99
C THR A 176 7.79 -22.77 14.87
N ASN A 177 8.64 -23.34 14.01
CA ASN A 177 8.81 -24.78 13.80
C ASN A 177 9.37 -25.47 15.07
N LYS A 178 8.78 -25.18 16.23
CA LYS A 178 9.12 -25.77 17.53
C LYS A 178 7.83 -26.21 18.19
N ALA A 179 7.25 -27.26 17.70
CA ALA A 179 6.38 -28.15 18.46
C ALA A 179 5.73 -29.20 17.55
N VAL A 180 6.49 -30.10 16.97
CA VAL A 180 6.07 -31.50 16.77
C VAL A 180 7.34 -32.34 16.80
N GLU A 181 7.81 -32.69 18.00
CA GLU A 181 8.47 -33.94 18.36
C GLU A 181 7.64 -34.59 19.41
#